data_a935121f0d6332b7bf548a770a861d03
#
_entry.id   a935121f0d6332b7bf548a770a861d03
#
_cell.length_a   1.000
_cell.length_b   1.000
_cell.length_c   1.000
_cell.angle_alpha   90.00
_cell.angle_beta   90.00
_cell.angle_gamma   90.00
#
_symmetry.space_group_name_H-M   'P 1'
#
loop_
_entity.id
_entity.type
_entity.pdbx_description
1 polymer ?
#
loop_
_entity_poly.entity_id
_entity_poly.type
_entity_poly.pdbx_seq_one_letter_code
_entity_poly.pdbx_strand_id
1 'polypeptide(L)'
;CYNPIETQPYRYPLIAITSDDGIRFDSMCVVHGEVPPRRFMGENKDFGPCYVRGITEGESLPDDSNMWLTYSVNKEDIWVSRVPLPVRTTWSGPVNDDFSDVAPNAAVPNWNIYRSVWCPIWVNEEHQLCLADSDRYDYARAIRVFQTTKNAAVSIRMTVDTESNEPLEID
;
A
#
# COMPACT_ATOMS: atom_id res chain seq x y z
N CYS A 1 11.69 -6.43 -3.43
CA CYS A 1 10.35 -6.05 -2.92
C CYS A 1 10.22 -6.52 -1.48
N TYR A 2 9.75 -5.71 -0.62
CA TYR A 2 9.75 -5.90 0.82
C TYR A 2 8.43 -5.40 1.45
N ASN A 3 8.00 -6.03 2.53
CA ASN A 3 6.97 -5.48 3.41
C ASN A 3 7.66 -4.58 4.44
N PRO A 4 7.40 -3.28 4.47
CA PRO A 4 8.10 -2.34 5.34
C PRO A 4 7.65 -2.39 6.80
N ILE A 5 6.62 -3.15 7.13
CA ILE A 5 6.03 -3.18 8.47
C ILE A 5 6.28 -4.54 9.10
N GLU A 6 7.24 -4.61 10.01
CA GLU A 6 7.69 -5.86 10.64
C GLU A 6 6.61 -6.56 11.46
N THR A 7 5.73 -5.80 12.09
CA THR A 7 4.67 -6.33 12.95
C THR A 7 3.45 -6.81 12.18
N GLN A 8 3.46 -6.63 10.85
CA GLN A 8 2.35 -6.96 10.02
C GLN A 8 2.31 -8.43 9.63
N PRO A 9 1.25 -9.16 9.95
CA PRO A 9 1.11 -10.56 9.53
C PRO A 9 0.91 -10.70 8.01
N TYR A 10 0.55 -9.61 7.31
CA TYR A 10 0.20 -9.60 5.90
C TYR A 10 1.31 -8.97 5.06
N ARG A 11 1.40 -9.38 3.79
CA ARG A 11 2.51 -9.02 2.89
C ARG A 11 2.16 -7.84 1.99
N TYR A 12 1.73 -6.73 2.57
CA TYR A 12 1.49 -5.50 1.82
C TYR A 12 1.91 -4.26 2.62
N PRO A 13 2.18 -3.16 1.96
CA PRO A 13 2.25 -2.95 0.52
C PRO A 13 3.37 -3.75 -0.14
N LEU A 14 3.23 -4.03 -1.43
CA LEU A 14 4.35 -4.42 -2.24
C LEU A 14 5.09 -3.16 -2.66
N ILE A 15 6.33 -3.03 -2.24
CA ILE A 15 7.20 -1.92 -2.61
C ILE A 15 8.42 -2.39 -3.38
N ALA A 16 8.96 -1.53 -4.22
CA ALA A 16 10.27 -1.66 -4.82
C ALA A 16 11.19 -0.60 -4.23
N ILE A 17 12.34 -1.01 -3.74
CA ILE A 17 13.39 -0.15 -3.25
C ILE A 17 14.67 -0.48 -3.99
N THR A 18 15.50 0.52 -4.25
CA THR A 18 16.77 0.34 -4.95
C THR A 18 17.94 0.89 -4.16
N SER A 19 19.11 0.34 -4.45
CA SER A 19 20.37 0.72 -3.87
C SER A 19 21.46 0.57 -4.93
N ASP A 20 22.38 1.52 -4.98
CA ASP A 20 23.55 1.46 -5.87
C ASP A 20 24.71 0.69 -5.24
N ASP A 21 24.77 0.59 -3.94
CA ASP A 21 25.87 -0.03 -3.20
C ASP A 21 25.47 -1.29 -2.42
N GLY A 22 24.18 -1.65 -2.43
CA GLY A 22 23.64 -2.77 -1.67
C GLY A 22 23.53 -2.52 -0.16
N ILE A 23 23.86 -1.32 0.30
CA ILE A 23 23.89 -0.94 1.72
C ILE A 23 22.85 0.14 2.01
N ARG A 24 22.76 1.15 1.13
CA ARG A 24 21.83 2.26 1.26
C ARG A 24 20.70 2.10 0.27
N PHE A 25 19.49 2.10 0.76
CA PHE A 25 18.27 2.02 -0.04
C PHE A 25 17.54 3.36 0.04
N ASP A 26 17.61 4.15 -0.99
CA ASP A 26 17.18 5.55 -1.00
C ASP A 26 16.07 5.88 -2.00
N SER A 27 15.79 4.96 -2.91
CA SER A 27 14.70 5.13 -3.86
C SER A 27 13.63 4.08 -3.63
N MET A 28 12.39 4.51 -3.43
CA MET A 28 11.27 3.63 -3.11
C MET A 28 10.02 4.01 -3.91
N CYS A 29 9.32 3.01 -4.43
CA CYS A 29 7.97 3.21 -4.97
C CYS A 29 7.03 2.10 -4.52
N VAL A 30 5.75 2.40 -4.42
CA VAL A 30 4.70 1.41 -4.21
C VAL A 30 4.37 0.74 -5.54
N VAL A 31 4.52 -0.58 -5.60
CA VAL A 31 4.18 -1.41 -6.76
C VAL A 31 2.71 -1.80 -6.72
N HIS A 32 2.22 -2.21 -5.55
CA HIS A 32 0.83 -2.59 -5.32
C HIS A 32 0.44 -2.23 -3.88
N GLY A 33 -0.49 -1.35 -3.73
CA GLY A 33 -0.91 -0.80 -2.45
C GLY A 33 -2.31 -1.20 -2.04
N GLU A 34 -3.23 -1.26 -2.98
CA GLU A 34 -4.60 -1.68 -2.71
C GLU A 34 -4.70 -3.20 -2.66
N VAL A 35 -5.37 -3.73 -1.66
CA VAL A 35 -5.64 -5.16 -1.54
C VAL A 35 -7.13 -5.39 -1.66
N PRO A 36 -7.60 -6.05 -2.72
CA PRO A 36 -9.01 -6.36 -2.86
C PRO A 36 -9.47 -7.35 -1.78
N PRO A 37 -10.74 -7.34 -1.43
CA PRO A 37 -11.30 -8.31 -0.49
C PRO A 37 -11.01 -9.74 -0.93
N ARG A 38 -10.73 -10.60 0.02
CA ARG A 38 -10.60 -12.03 -0.25
C ARG A 38 -11.95 -12.60 -0.72
N ARG A 39 -11.91 -13.37 -1.80
CA ARG A 39 -13.09 -14.06 -2.33
C ARG A 39 -13.27 -15.45 -1.72
N PHE A 40 -12.17 -16.04 -1.28
CA PHE A 40 -12.17 -17.42 -0.77
C PHE A 40 -11.53 -17.46 0.61
N MET A 41 -12.09 -18.28 1.47
CA MET A 41 -11.54 -18.59 2.79
C MET A 41 -10.63 -19.81 2.70
N GLY A 42 -9.69 -19.93 3.60
CA GLY A 42 -8.81 -21.09 3.70
C GLY A 42 -7.70 -20.87 4.73
N GLU A 43 -7.28 -21.94 5.37
CA GLU A 43 -6.28 -21.93 6.45
C GLU A 43 -4.95 -21.27 6.06
N ASN A 44 -4.56 -21.41 4.79
CA ASN A 44 -3.30 -20.89 4.29
C ASN A 44 -3.46 -19.65 3.40
N LYS A 45 -4.58 -18.96 3.50
CA LYS A 45 -4.81 -17.72 2.77
C LYS A 45 -4.15 -16.57 3.52
N ASP A 46 -3.41 -15.74 2.76
CA ASP A 46 -2.84 -14.48 3.22
C ASP A 46 -3.51 -13.31 2.52
N PHE A 47 -3.42 -12.14 3.11
CA PHE A 47 -3.76 -10.89 2.45
C PHE A 47 -2.55 -10.33 1.69
N GLY A 48 -2.84 -9.69 0.57
CA GLY A 48 -1.88 -8.91 -0.18
C GLY A 48 -1.00 -9.68 -1.13
N PRO A 49 0.00 -8.99 -1.69
CA PRO A 49 0.92 -9.54 -2.66
C PRO A 49 1.86 -10.60 -2.07
N CYS A 50 1.91 -11.74 -2.73
CA CYS A 50 2.74 -12.88 -2.32
C CYS A 50 3.55 -13.40 -3.50
N TYR A 51 4.67 -14.07 -3.21
CA TYR A 51 5.44 -14.83 -4.22
C TYR A 51 5.90 -13.99 -5.41
N VAL A 52 6.44 -12.82 -5.14
CA VAL A 52 6.92 -11.90 -6.16
C VAL A 52 8.04 -12.53 -6.98
N ARG A 53 7.93 -12.41 -8.31
CA ARG A 53 8.93 -12.86 -9.28
C ARG A 53 9.15 -11.77 -10.33
N GLY A 54 10.40 -11.60 -10.74
CA GLY A 54 10.72 -10.84 -11.95
C GLY A 54 10.31 -11.61 -13.20
N ILE A 55 9.91 -10.89 -14.22
CA ILE A 55 9.65 -11.42 -15.55
C ILE A 55 10.85 -11.06 -16.42
N THR A 56 11.42 -12.04 -17.08
CA THR A 56 12.52 -11.87 -18.03
C THR A 56 12.11 -12.39 -19.39
N GLU A 57 12.69 -11.81 -20.43
CA GLU A 57 12.54 -12.30 -21.79
C GLU A 57 13.77 -13.14 -22.15
N GLY A 58 13.62 -14.46 -22.08
CA GLY A 58 14.74 -15.38 -22.13
C GLY A 58 15.67 -15.17 -20.92
N GLU A 59 16.96 -14.94 -21.18
CA GLU A 59 17.96 -14.62 -20.15
C GLU A 59 18.17 -13.10 -19.95
N SER A 60 17.39 -12.28 -20.64
CA SER A 60 17.49 -10.82 -20.63
C SER A 60 16.29 -10.17 -19.95
N LEU A 61 16.48 -9.00 -19.41
CA LEU A 61 15.38 -8.13 -19.00
C LEU A 61 14.72 -7.55 -20.27
N PRO A 62 13.40 -7.31 -20.25
CA PRO A 62 12.74 -6.59 -21.32
C PRO A 62 13.40 -5.22 -21.55
N ASP A 63 13.68 -4.88 -22.82
CA ASP A 63 14.36 -3.62 -23.19
C ASP A 63 13.36 -2.45 -23.33
N ASP A 64 12.56 -2.25 -22.30
CA ASP A 64 11.56 -1.18 -22.26
C ASP A 64 11.74 -0.22 -21.08
N SER A 65 12.91 -0.25 -20.44
CA SER A 65 13.21 0.54 -19.25
C SER A 65 12.24 0.31 -18.09
N ASN A 66 11.70 -0.88 -17.98
CA ASN A 66 10.82 -1.26 -16.89
C ASN A 66 11.28 -2.57 -16.24
N MET A 67 11.03 -2.67 -14.95
CA MET A 67 11.07 -3.93 -14.23
C MET A 67 9.66 -4.51 -14.22
N TRP A 68 9.51 -5.69 -14.79
CA TRP A 68 8.26 -6.42 -14.81
C TRP A 68 8.22 -7.42 -13.66
N LEU A 69 7.14 -7.39 -12.92
CA LEU A 69 6.94 -8.24 -11.75
C LEU A 69 5.62 -8.99 -11.89
N THR A 70 5.63 -10.27 -11.53
CA THR A 70 4.42 -11.05 -11.30
C THR A 70 4.34 -11.48 -9.85
N TYR A 71 3.13 -11.53 -9.32
CA TYR A 71 2.85 -11.92 -7.94
C TYR A 71 1.41 -12.36 -7.79
N SER A 72 1.15 -13.13 -6.75
CA SER A 72 -0.22 -13.48 -6.37
C SER A 72 -0.77 -12.42 -5.42
N VAL A 73 -2.03 -12.07 -5.55
CA VAL A 73 -2.75 -11.24 -4.58
C VAL A 73 -3.76 -12.11 -3.85
N ASN A 74 -3.74 -12.08 -2.52
CA ASN A 74 -4.55 -12.89 -1.63
C ASN A 74 -4.42 -14.41 -1.84
N LYS A 75 -3.41 -14.87 -2.59
CA LYS A 75 -3.31 -16.24 -3.12
C LYS A 75 -4.51 -16.65 -3.98
N GLU A 76 -5.10 -15.72 -4.69
CA GLU A 76 -6.30 -15.91 -5.51
C GLU A 76 -6.06 -15.56 -6.97
N ASP A 77 -5.42 -14.44 -7.24
CA ASP A 77 -5.16 -13.93 -8.57
C ASP A 77 -3.66 -13.76 -8.82
N ILE A 78 -3.28 -13.89 -10.09
CA ILE A 78 -1.94 -13.53 -10.55
C ILE A 78 -2.00 -12.14 -11.16
N TRP A 79 -1.16 -11.27 -10.64
CA TRP A 79 -1.03 -9.89 -11.09
C TRP A 79 0.31 -9.66 -11.76
N VAL A 80 0.33 -8.72 -12.68
CA VAL A 80 1.54 -8.23 -13.32
C VAL A 80 1.62 -6.73 -13.13
N SER A 81 2.76 -6.26 -12.64
CA SER A 81 3.05 -4.83 -12.52
C SER A 81 4.30 -4.46 -13.28
N ARG A 82 4.30 -3.26 -13.80
CA ARG A 82 5.42 -2.65 -14.50
C ARG A 82 5.94 -1.48 -13.69
N VAL A 83 7.19 -1.55 -13.29
CA VAL A 83 7.86 -0.51 -12.49
C VAL A 83 8.87 0.20 -13.39
N PRO A 84 8.71 1.48 -13.69
CA PRO A 84 9.67 2.25 -14.47
C PRO A 84 11.05 2.28 -13.81
N LEU A 85 12.09 2.17 -14.63
CA LEU A 85 13.48 2.26 -14.18
C LEU A 85 14.15 3.55 -14.68
N PRO A 86 15.04 4.16 -13.90
CA PRO A 86 15.37 3.80 -12.52
C PRO A 86 14.18 4.01 -11.57
N VAL A 87 14.08 3.19 -10.55
CA VAL A 87 13.07 3.39 -9.49
C VAL A 87 13.31 4.76 -8.88
N ARG A 88 12.28 5.56 -8.84
CA ARG A 88 12.33 6.90 -8.23
C ARG A 88 11.29 7.00 -7.14
N THR A 89 11.66 7.65 -6.07
CA THR A 89 10.70 8.07 -5.05
C THR A 89 9.68 9.00 -5.71
N THR A 90 8.41 8.64 -5.60
CA THR A 90 7.32 9.40 -6.26
C THR A 90 6.97 10.68 -5.53
N TRP A 91 7.55 10.91 -4.37
CA TRP A 91 7.34 12.13 -3.59
C TRP A 91 8.68 12.71 -3.15
N SER A 92 8.78 14.00 -3.24
CA SER A 92 9.87 14.79 -2.67
C SER A 92 9.28 16.01 -1.98
N GLY A 93 9.74 16.29 -0.77
CA GLY A 93 9.26 17.44 0.00
C GLY A 93 8.09 17.13 0.94
N PRO A 94 7.46 18.18 1.48
CA PRO A 94 6.34 18.02 2.40
C PRO A 94 5.19 17.26 1.75
N VAL A 95 4.65 16.27 2.47
CA VAL A 95 3.40 15.60 2.09
C VAL A 95 2.24 16.43 2.62
N ASN A 96 1.30 16.77 1.76
CA ASN A 96 0.05 17.41 2.12
C ASN A 96 -1.08 16.72 1.36
N ASP A 97 -1.80 15.87 2.06
CA ASP A 97 -2.92 15.13 1.51
C ASP A 97 -4.21 15.70 2.10
N ASP A 98 -4.93 16.49 1.31
CA ASP A 98 -6.24 17.06 1.66
C ASP A 98 -7.39 16.39 0.89
N PHE A 99 -7.04 15.45 0.02
CA PHE A 99 -7.95 14.66 -0.82
C PHE A 99 -8.85 15.47 -1.76
N SER A 100 -8.60 16.77 -1.93
CA SER A 100 -9.42 17.65 -2.78
C SER A 100 -9.50 17.21 -4.25
N ASP A 101 -8.42 16.59 -4.73
CA ASP A 101 -8.32 16.07 -6.10
C ASP A 101 -8.83 14.63 -6.25
N VAL A 102 -9.29 14.02 -5.17
CA VAL A 102 -9.80 12.64 -5.19
C VAL A 102 -11.33 12.67 -5.28
N ALA A 103 -11.86 12.10 -6.35
CA ALA A 103 -13.31 11.97 -6.48
C ALA A 103 -13.88 11.04 -5.40
N PRO A 104 -15.10 11.28 -4.93
CA PRO A 104 -15.75 10.39 -3.95
C PRO A 104 -15.73 8.92 -4.42
N ASN A 105 -15.36 8.02 -3.53
CA ASN A 105 -15.23 6.58 -3.76
C ASN A 105 -14.18 6.17 -4.83
N ALA A 106 -13.35 7.09 -5.29
CA ALA A 106 -12.23 6.76 -6.17
C ALA A 106 -11.05 6.14 -5.38
N ALA A 107 -10.12 5.54 -6.13
CA ALA A 107 -8.86 5.10 -5.54
C ALA A 107 -8.07 6.30 -4.99
N VAL A 108 -7.45 6.13 -3.84
CA VAL A 108 -6.71 7.19 -3.15
C VAL A 108 -5.24 7.12 -3.55
N PRO A 109 -4.75 8.04 -4.39
CA PRO A 109 -3.37 8.03 -4.85
C PRO A 109 -2.38 8.13 -3.68
N ASN A 110 -1.26 7.43 -3.79
CA ASN A 110 -0.16 7.47 -2.82
C ASN A 110 -0.47 6.91 -1.43
N TRP A 111 -1.68 6.45 -1.19
CA TRP A 111 -2.07 5.77 0.02
C TRP A 111 -2.19 4.27 -0.22
N ASN A 112 -1.79 3.54 0.75
CA ASN A 112 -1.93 2.10 0.83
C ASN A 112 -3.18 1.76 1.61
N ILE A 113 -4.18 1.28 0.92
CA ILE A 113 -5.50 1.02 1.48
C ILE A 113 -5.65 -0.47 1.70
N TYR A 114 -5.87 -0.87 2.95
CA TYR A 114 -6.38 -2.19 3.29
C TYR A 114 -7.81 -2.08 3.76
N ARG A 115 -8.69 -2.76 3.08
CA ARG A 115 -10.10 -2.83 3.41
C ARG A 115 -10.58 -4.27 3.28
N SER A 116 -11.19 -4.79 4.31
CA SER A 116 -11.97 -6.01 4.24
C SER A 116 -13.40 -5.71 3.79
N VAL A 117 -14.20 -6.74 3.63
CA VAL A 117 -15.61 -6.59 3.19
C VAL A 117 -16.41 -5.69 4.13
N TRP A 118 -16.12 -5.76 5.45
CA TRP A 118 -16.84 -5.04 6.49
C TRP A 118 -16.08 -3.84 7.05
N CYS A 119 -14.94 -3.50 6.43
CA CYS A 119 -14.10 -2.37 6.84
C CYS A 119 -13.86 -1.45 5.63
N PRO A 120 -14.89 -0.76 5.10
CA PRO A 120 -14.73 0.08 3.93
C PRO A 120 -13.85 1.30 4.22
N ILE A 121 -13.10 1.71 3.19
CA ILE A 121 -12.32 2.95 3.17
C ILE A 121 -12.67 3.68 1.88
N TRP A 122 -13.01 4.96 2.00
CA TRP A 122 -13.41 5.78 0.87
C TRP A 122 -13.11 7.27 1.11
N VAL A 123 -13.11 8.05 0.07
CA VAL A 123 -13.16 9.52 0.19
C VAL A 123 -14.61 9.94 0.04
N ASN A 124 -15.10 10.75 0.97
CA ASN A 124 -16.47 11.24 0.96
C ASN A 124 -16.62 12.52 0.10
N GLU A 125 -17.81 13.08 0.05
CA GLU A 125 -18.11 14.29 -0.72
C GLU A 125 -17.47 15.55 -0.13
N GLU A 126 -17.12 15.55 1.14
CA GLU A 126 -16.38 16.60 1.83
C GLU A 126 -14.86 16.45 1.69
N HIS A 127 -14.40 15.56 0.79
CA HIS A 127 -12.98 15.25 0.58
C HIS A 127 -12.23 14.76 1.84
N GLN A 128 -12.89 13.96 2.64
CA GLN A 128 -12.30 13.34 3.82
C GLN A 128 -12.06 11.85 3.56
N LEU A 129 -10.90 11.36 3.95
CA LEU A 129 -10.63 9.92 3.95
C LEU A 129 -11.36 9.29 5.14
N CYS A 130 -12.34 8.49 4.84
CA CYS A 130 -13.18 7.80 5.81
C CYS A 130 -12.71 6.34 5.95
N LEU A 131 -12.55 5.90 7.16
CA LEU A 131 -12.28 4.52 7.53
C LEU A 131 -13.42 4.07 8.46
N ALA A 132 -14.10 3.00 8.08
CA ALA A 132 -15.10 2.38 8.94
C ALA A 132 -14.69 0.95 9.24
N ASP A 133 -14.80 0.59 10.50
CA ASP A 133 -14.50 -0.76 10.97
C ASP A 133 -15.79 -1.35 11.56
N SER A 134 -16.27 -2.43 10.95
CA SER A 134 -17.44 -3.17 11.39
C SER A 134 -17.17 -4.66 11.49
N ASP A 135 -15.91 -5.07 11.47
CA ASP A 135 -15.49 -6.47 11.55
C ASP A 135 -14.69 -6.72 12.84
N ARG A 136 -15.23 -7.52 13.73
CA ARG A 136 -14.54 -7.91 14.96
C ARG A 136 -13.25 -8.73 14.77
N TYR A 137 -12.97 -9.19 13.55
CA TYR A 137 -11.81 -10.05 13.23
C TYR A 137 -10.86 -9.43 12.23
N ASP A 138 -11.19 -8.27 11.71
CA ASP A 138 -10.38 -7.56 10.73
C ASP A 138 -10.45 -6.05 11.00
N TYR A 139 -9.86 -5.22 10.17
CA TYR A 139 -9.77 -3.78 10.42
C TYR A 139 -9.68 -2.97 9.11
N ALA A 140 -9.97 -1.69 9.19
CA ALA A 140 -9.69 -0.71 8.15
C ALA A 140 -8.32 -0.09 8.40
N ARG A 141 -7.47 -0.01 7.37
CA ARG A 141 -6.17 0.64 7.48
C ARG A 141 -5.80 1.42 6.24
N ALA A 142 -5.33 2.64 6.44
CA ALA A 142 -4.76 3.49 5.42
C ALA A 142 -3.34 3.89 5.82
N ILE A 143 -2.37 3.61 4.96
CA ILE A 143 -0.97 3.90 5.20
C ILE A 143 -0.48 4.89 4.16
N ARG A 144 0.08 5.99 4.64
CA ARG A 144 0.80 6.95 3.82
C ARG A 144 2.29 6.75 4.01
N VAL A 145 2.96 6.33 2.95
CA VAL A 145 4.41 6.17 2.97
C VAL A 145 5.07 7.46 2.49
N PHE A 146 6.08 7.90 3.18
CA PHE A 146 6.89 9.06 2.81
C PHE A 146 8.38 8.77 2.99
N GLN A 147 9.21 9.61 2.38
CA GLN A 147 10.65 9.40 2.40
C GLN A 147 11.22 9.49 3.82
N THR A 148 12.15 8.58 4.13
CA THR A 148 12.88 8.62 5.40
C THR A 148 13.55 9.97 5.60
N THR A 149 13.31 10.59 6.73
CA THR A 149 13.90 11.87 7.12
C THR A 149 14.44 11.81 8.54
N LYS A 150 15.41 12.64 8.84
CA LYS A 150 15.99 12.72 10.19
C LYS A 150 15.05 13.41 11.19
N ASN A 151 14.23 14.31 10.69
CA ASN A 151 13.26 15.05 11.49
C ASN A 151 11.95 15.10 10.70
N ALA A 152 10.90 14.55 11.26
CA ALA A 152 9.57 14.63 10.70
C ALA A 152 8.63 15.29 11.70
N ALA A 153 7.74 16.12 11.19
CA ALA A 153 6.56 16.56 11.92
C ALA A 153 5.33 16.06 11.14
N VAL A 154 4.47 15.35 11.81
CA VAL A 154 3.22 14.85 11.23
C VAL A 154 2.08 15.61 11.89
N SER A 155 1.19 16.16 11.08
CA SER A 155 -0.05 16.82 11.54
C SER A 155 -1.23 16.13 10.88
N ILE A 156 -2.14 15.62 11.69
CA ILE A 156 -3.35 14.93 11.21
C ILE A 156 -4.55 15.64 11.83
N ARG A 157 -5.53 15.98 11.00
CA ARG A 157 -6.85 16.38 11.49
C ARG A 157 -7.77 15.17 11.40
N MET A 158 -8.37 14.81 12.51
CA MET A 158 -9.17 13.59 12.61
C MET A 158 -10.49 13.89 13.33
N THR A 159 -11.54 13.24 12.86
CA THR A 159 -12.81 13.14 13.57
C THR A 159 -13.06 11.66 13.83
N VAL A 160 -13.30 11.31 15.07
CA VAL A 160 -13.65 9.94 15.48
C VAL A 160 -15.13 9.93 15.82
N ASP A 161 -15.88 9.12 15.09
CA ASP A 161 -17.30 8.90 15.31
C ASP A 161 -17.49 7.43 15.67
N THR A 162 -17.33 7.13 16.94
CA THR A 162 -17.43 5.77 17.46
C THR A 162 -18.10 5.73 18.82
N GLU A 163 -18.99 4.77 18.99
CA GLU A 163 -19.51 4.36 20.30
C GLU A 163 -18.69 3.19 20.88
N SER A 164 -17.71 2.72 20.12
CA SER A 164 -16.84 1.60 20.50
C SER A 164 -15.76 2.03 21.49
N ASN A 165 -15.38 1.12 22.37
CA ASN A 165 -14.21 1.26 23.24
C ASN A 165 -12.94 0.69 22.59
N GLU A 166 -12.99 0.34 21.30
CA GLU A 166 -11.82 -0.15 20.58
C GLU A 166 -10.79 0.97 20.35
N PRO A 167 -9.52 0.68 20.49
CA PRO A 167 -8.48 1.70 20.33
C PRO A 167 -8.35 2.13 18.87
N LEU A 168 -8.14 3.44 18.68
CA LEU A 168 -7.62 3.97 17.44
C LEU A 168 -6.09 3.98 17.55
N GLU A 169 -5.42 3.31 16.64
CA GLU A 169 -3.97 3.23 16.58
C GLU A 169 -3.43 4.13 15.46
N ILE A 170 -2.41 4.91 15.78
CA ILE A 170 -1.66 5.74 14.82
C ILE A 170 -0.19 5.42 15.03
N ASP A 171 0.41 4.74 14.04
CA ASP A 171 1.79 4.27 14.02
C ASP A 171 2.70 5.15 13.14
#